data_527f0047ba497a8600457606336d62ad
#
_entry.id   527f0047ba497a8600457606336d62ad
#
_cell.length_a   1.000
_cell.length_b   1.000
_cell.length_c   1.000
_cell.angle_alpha   90.00
_cell.angle_beta   90.00
_cell.angle_gamma   90.00
#
_symmetry.space_group_name_H-M   'P 1'
#
loop_
_entity.id
_entity.type
_entity.pdbx_description
1 polymer ?
#
loop_
_entity_poly.entity_id
_entity_poly.type
_entity_poly.pdbx_seq_one_letter_code
_entity_poly.pdbx_strand_id
1 'polypeptide(L)'
;MIKRSNFDEVELYWYFYLWPLRKRIRSMNDMTYLGGHDRQIYEKYKPSFFVFESNKEVVAVNSCHKSSDDEMRSRGLWVKPECRRQGITYKLFDAIFDEALSQKCKYVWSLPRKTALAAYEASGFVKTSDWLETETSEANCYVRKIL
;
A
#
# COMPACT_ATOMS: atom_id res chain seq x y z
N MET A 1 1.67 16.02 7.02
CA MET A 1 3.11 15.69 7.14
C MET A 1 3.30 14.19 7.17
N ILE A 2 4.19 13.68 6.35
CA ILE A 2 4.54 12.26 6.32
C ILE A 2 5.40 11.90 7.53
N LYS A 3 5.06 10.79 8.18
CA LYS A 3 5.85 10.21 9.28
C LYS A 3 6.02 8.71 9.09
N ARG A 4 7.17 8.18 9.47
CA ARG A 4 7.32 6.74 9.65
C ARG A 4 6.46 6.29 10.82
N SER A 5 5.88 5.13 10.67
CA SER A 5 4.98 4.52 11.65
C SER A 5 5.35 3.06 11.87
N ASN A 6 4.43 2.29 12.39
CA ASN A 6 4.59 0.88 12.67
C ASN A 6 3.31 0.11 12.32
N PHE A 7 3.44 -1.22 12.32
CA PHE A 7 2.33 -2.10 12.02
C PHE A 7 1.11 -1.86 12.91
N ASP A 8 1.31 -1.74 14.21
CA ASP A 8 0.21 -1.64 15.17
C ASP A 8 -0.66 -0.40 14.92
N GLU A 9 -0.04 0.73 14.60
CA GLU A 9 -0.78 1.95 14.27
C GLU A 9 -1.52 1.82 12.94
N VAL A 10 -0.85 1.39 11.89
CA VAL A 10 -1.42 1.32 10.53
C VAL A 10 -2.50 0.25 10.44
N GLU A 11 -2.33 -0.88 11.13
CA GLU A 11 -3.29 -1.99 11.12
C GLU A 11 -4.69 -1.56 11.59
N LEU A 12 -4.76 -0.63 12.53
CA LEU A 12 -6.05 -0.12 13.01
C LEU A 12 -6.84 0.57 11.89
N TYR A 13 -6.17 1.36 11.06
CA TYR A 13 -6.82 2.03 9.93
C TYR A 13 -7.24 1.03 8.85
N TRP A 14 -6.43 -0.01 8.60
CA TRP A 14 -6.82 -1.08 7.70
C TRP A 14 -8.05 -1.82 8.18
N TYR A 15 -8.08 -2.18 9.46
CA TYR A 15 -9.20 -2.91 10.05
C TYR A 15 -10.49 -2.11 10.06
N PHE A 16 -10.43 -0.85 10.50
CA PHE A 16 -11.64 -0.05 10.64
C PHE A 16 -12.14 0.58 9.35
N TYR A 17 -11.26 0.91 8.42
CA TYR A 17 -11.60 1.76 7.29
C TYR A 17 -11.32 1.17 5.91
N LEU A 18 -10.24 0.42 5.74
CA LEU A 18 -9.87 -0.11 4.43
C LEU A 18 -10.45 -1.49 4.18
N TRP A 19 -10.34 -2.37 5.16
CA TRP A 19 -10.78 -3.76 5.06
C TRP A 19 -11.70 -4.17 6.22
N PRO A 20 -12.83 -3.48 6.44
CA PRO A 20 -13.67 -3.71 7.62
C PRO A 20 -14.35 -5.08 7.64
N LEU A 21 -14.49 -5.74 6.48
CA LEU A 21 -15.13 -7.04 6.37
C LEU A 21 -14.13 -8.21 6.40
N ARG A 22 -12.84 -7.92 6.51
CA ARG A 22 -11.81 -8.95 6.58
C ARG A 22 -11.53 -9.33 8.03
N LYS A 23 -11.03 -10.56 8.21
CA LYS A 23 -10.47 -10.98 9.50
C LYS A 23 -9.34 -10.02 9.88
N ARG A 24 -9.36 -9.56 11.12
CA ARG A 24 -8.34 -8.66 11.63
C ARG A 24 -6.95 -9.28 11.50
N ILE A 25 -6.01 -8.50 10.96
CA ILE A 25 -4.60 -8.85 10.91
C ILE A 25 -3.99 -8.55 12.27
N ARG A 26 -3.52 -9.58 13.00
CA ARG A 26 -3.00 -9.40 14.36
C ARG A 26 -1.49 -9.25 14.41
N SER A 27 -0.79 -9.69 13.36
CA SER A 27 0.65 -9.53 13.24
C SER A 27 1.04 -9.40 11.77
N MET A 28 2.25 -8.90 11.51
CA MET A 28 2.78 -8.83 10.15
C MET A 28 2.82 -10.20 9.48
N ASN A 29 3.05 -11.25 10.25
CA ASN A 29 3.11 -12.62 9.73
C ASN A 29 1.75 -13.14 9.26
N ASP A 30 0.66 -12.54 9.73
CA ASP A 30 -0.70 -12.88 9.32
C ASP A 30 -1.18 -12.07 8.12
N MET A 31 -0.32 -11.23 7.56
CA MET A 31 -0.61 -10.44 6.37
C MET A 31 -0.65 -11.33 5.13
N THR A 32 -1.57 -12.27 5.10
CA THR A 32 -1.84 -13.11 3.92
C THR A 32 -2.89 -12.45 3.04
N TYR A 33 -2.73 -12.52 1.76
CA TYR A 33 -3.64 -11.91 0.84
C TYR A 33 -3.84 -12.46 -0.50
N LEU A 34 -4.84 -11.84 -1.09
CA LEU A 34 -5.06 -11.73 -2.52
C LEU A 34 -3.73 -11.39 -3.22
N GLY A 35 -3.27 -12.27 -4.09
CA GLY A 35 -1.98 -12.09 -4.76
C GLY A 35 -0.85 -12.99 -4.24
N GLY A 36 -1.18 -13.91 -3.34
CA GLY A 36 -0.25 -15.00 -3.02
C GLY A 36 1.00 -14.58 -2.27
N HIS A 37 0.87 -13.79 -1.20
CA HIS A 37 2.02 -13.49 -0.38
C HIS A 37 2.41 -14.68 0.47
N ASP A 38 3.64 -15.08 0.24
CA ASP A 38 4.34 -16.02 1.08
C ASP A 38 4.76 -15.32 2.38
N ARG A 39 4.46 -15.91 3.53
CA ARG A 39 4.93 -15.45 4.85
C ARG A 39 6.44 -15.23 4.89
N GLN A 40 7.18 -16.07 4.17
CA GLN A 40 8.65 -16.00 4.09
C GLN A 40 9.16 -14.65 3.54
N ILE A 41 8.35 -13.96 2.75
CA ILE A 41 8.70 -12.62 2.26
C ILE A 41 8.90 -11.64 3.41
N TYR A 42 8.04 -11.67 4.41
CA TYR A 42 8.12 -10.76 5.57
C TYR A 42 9.24 -11.13 6.55
N GLU A 43 9.65 -12.38 6.59
CA GLU A 43 10.82 -12.80 7.34
C GLU A 43 12.10 -12.28 6.71
N LYS A 44 12.16 -12.28 5.38
CA LYS A 44 13.32 -11.80 4.62
C LYS A 44 13.33 -10.28 4.45
N TYR A 45 12.18 -9.69 4.18
CA TYR A 45 12.04 -8.26 3.88
C TYR A 45 11.07 -7.59 4.83
N LYS A 46 11.58 -6.78 5.75
CA LYS A 46 10.74 -6.08 6.73
C LYS A 46 9.91 -4.99 6.07
N PRO A 47 8.59 -4.92 6.35
CA PRO A 47 7.75 -3.84 5.88
C PRO A 47 8.12 -2.50 6.51
N SER A 48 7.89 -1.43 5.76
CA SER A 48 7.93 -0.05 6.24
C SER A 48 6.52 0.53 6.22
N PHE A 49 6.19 1.31 7.23
CA PHE A 49 4.86 1.88 7.41
C PHE A 49 4.94 3.40 7.45
N PHE A 50 3.98 4.06 6.81
CA PHE A 50 3.91 5.50 6.74
C PHE A 50 2.50 6.00 7.04
N VAL A 51 2.42 7.13 7.72
CA VAL A 51 1.17 7.85 7.97
C VAL A 51 1.32 9.29 7.49
N PHE A 52 0.21 9.88 7.08
CA PHE A 52 0.12 11.32 6.87
C PHE A 52 -0.70 11.91 8.02
N GLU A 53 -0.10 12.85 8.74
CA GLU A 53 -0.72 13.51 9.87
C GLU A 53 -1.05 14.96 9.51
N SER A 54 -2.28 15.35 9.78
CA SER A 54 -2.78 16.70 9.60
C SER A 54 -3.51 17.11 10.87
N ASN A 55 -3.17 18.28 11.43
CA ASN A 55 -3.77 18.78 12.67
C ASN A 55 -3.75 17.75 13.81
N LYS A 56 -2.61 17.07 13.99
CA LYS A 56 -2.40 16.03 15.00
C LYS A 56 -3.29 14.78 14.83
N GLU A 57 -3.90 14.61 13.67
CA GLU A 57 -4.72 13.45 13.33
C GLU A 57 -4.10 12.71 12.16
N VAL A 58 -4.05 11.38 12.24
CA VAL A 58 -3.67 10.54 11.09
C VAL A 58 -4.84 10.48 10.13
N VAL A 59 -4.64 10.98 8.92
CA VAL A 59 -5.69 11.05 7.88
C VAL A 59 -5.39 10.15 6.68
N ALA A 60 -4.23 9.54 6.63
CA ALA A 60 -3.88 8.60 5.57
C ALA A 60 -2.76 7.67 6.02
N VAL A 61 -2.75 6.45 5.47
CA VAL A 61 -1.74 5.44 5.75
C VAL A 61 -1.35 4.71 4.47
N ASN A 62 -0.13 4.19 4.45
CA ASN A 62 0.34 3.25 3.44
C ASN A 62 1.49 2.43 4.00
N SER A 63 1.84 1.36 3.32
CA SER A 63 2.99 0.55 3.66
C SER A 63 3.70 0.06 2.41
N CYS A 64 4.92 -0.42 2.57
CA CYS A 64 5.64 -1.08 1.51
C CYS A 64 6.54 -2.17 2.07
N HIS A 65 6.84 -3.15 1.24
CA HIS A 65 7.81 -4.20 1.52
C HIS A 65 8.37 -4.74 0.22
N LYS A 66 9.61 -5.18 0.25
CA LYS A 66 10.20 -5.86 -0.92
C LYS A 66 9.48 -7.19 -1.13
N SER A 67 9.21 -7.50 -2.38
CA SER A 67 8.71 -8.81 -2.81
C SER A 67 9.80 -9.62 -3.51
N SER A 68 10.87 -8.96 -3.92
CA SER A 68 12.13 -9.55 -4.39
C SER A 68 13.24 -8.51 -4.23
N ASP A 69 14.46 -8.84 -4.63
CA ASP A 69 15.60 -7.90 -4.51
C ASP A 69 15.38 -6.61 -5.33
N ASP A 70 14.61 -6.68 -6.42
CA ASP A 70 14.40 -5.56 -7.33
C ASP A 70 13.01 -4.88 -7.17
N GLU A 71 12.12 -5.48 -6.40
CA GLU A 71 10.71 -5.10 -6.36
C GLU A 71 10.26 -4.63 -4.97
N MET A 72 9.57 -3.50 -4.95
CA MET A 72 8.87 -3.01 -3.76
C MET A 72 7.36 -3.06 -4.00
N ARG A 73 6.61 -3.67 -3.11
CA ARG A 73 5.15 -3.58 -3.13
C ARG A 73 4.67 -2.44 -2.27
N SER A 74 3.80 -1.59 -2.82
CA SER A 74 3.00 -0.63 -2.05
C SER A 74 1.68 -1.30 -1.67
N ARG A 75 1.25 -1.14 -0.40
CA ARG A 75 0.09 -1.85 0.09
C ARG A 75 -0.63 -1.14 1.21
N GLY A 76 -1.97 -1.20 1.13
CA GLY A 76 -2.81 -0.71 2.21
C GLY A 76 -2.94 0.81 2.20
N LEU A 77 -2.94 1.42 1.03
CA LEU A 77 -3.20 2.85 0.90
C LEU A 77 -4.64 3.17 1.31
N TRP A 78 -4.78 4.02 2.31
CA TRP A 78 -6.05 4.57 2.73
C TRP A 78 -5.91 6.07 2.97
N VAL A 79 -6.87 6.83 2.51
CA VAL A 79 -6.98 8.27 2.77
C VAL A 79 -8.39 8.53 3.30
N LYS A 80 -8.46 9.24 4.42
CA LYS A 80 -9.72 9.67 5.00
C LYS A 80 -10.58 10.38 3.95
N PRO A 81 -11.87 10.02 3.77
CA PRO A 81 -12.68 10.54 2.68
C PRO A 81 -12.66 12.07 2.53
N GLU A 82 -12.75 12.80 3.66
CA GLU A 82 -12.75 14.26 3.68
C GLU A 82 -11.40 14.88 3.27
N CYS A 83 -10.33 14.07 3.30
CA CYS A 83 -8.97 14.52 2.99
C CYS A 83 -8.51 14.10 1.58
N ARG A 84 -9.38 13.46 0.81
CA ARG A 84 -9.08 13.05 -0.57
C ARG A 84 -8.98 14.26 -1.49
N ARG A 85 -8.29 14.09 -2.64
CA ARG A 85 -8.07 15.12 -3.66
C ARG A 85 -7.28 16.34 -3.15
N GLN A 86 -6.43 16.14 -2.15
CA GLN A 86 -5.58 17.19 -1.59
C GLN A 86 -4.08 16.89 -1.76
N GLY A 87 -3.74 15.94 -2.62
CA GLY A 87 -2.35 15.58 -2.89
C GLY A 87 -1.69 14.68 -1.86
N ILE A 88 -2.42 14.17 -0.86
CA ILE A 88 -1.88 13.31 0.20
C ILE A 88 -1.37 11.98 -0.37
N THR A 89 -2.10 11.41 -1.31
CA THR A 89 -1.70 10.17 -2.00
C THR A 89 -0.33 10.30 -2.65
N TYR A 90 -0.07 11.42 -3.33
CA TYR A 90 1.24 11.70 -3.93
C TYR A 90 2.37 11.70 -2.90
N LYS A 91 2.13 12.33 -1.76
CA LYS A 91 3.13 12.41 -0.68
C LYS A 91 3.42 11.04 -0.09
N LEU A 92 2.39 10.21 0.08
CA LEU A 92 2.58 8.83 0.53
C LEU A 92 3.34 8.00 -0.50
N PHE A 93 3.02 8.11 -1.79
CA PHE A 93 3.77 7.41 -2.84
C PHE A 93 5.21 7.90 -2.93
N ASP A 94 5.47 9.20 -2.79
CA ASP A 94 6.84 9.71 -2.77
C ASP A 94 7.66 9.05 -1.65
N ALA A 95 7.08 8.89 -0.47
CA ALA A 95 7.73 8.18 0.63
C ALA A 95 8.02 6.71 0.28
N ILE A 96 7.09 6.04 -0.41
CA ILE A 96 7.28 4.66 -0.89
C ILE A 96 8.40 4.59 -1.93
N PHE A 97 8.43 5.54 -2.89
CA PHE A 97 9.46 5.57 -3.92
C PHE A 97 10.85 5.82 -3.33
N ASP A 98 10.95 6.75 -2.38
CA ASP A 98 12.20 7.01 -1.67
C ASP A 98 12.69 5.78 -0.90
N GLU A 99 11.79 5.08 -0.23
CA GLU A 99 12.12 3.84 0.47
C GLU A 99 12.60 2.76 -0.51
N ALA A 100 11.91 2.60 -1.64
CA ALA A 100 12.26 1.65 -2.67
C ALA A 100 13.66 1.95 -3.25
N LEU A 101 13.95 3.21 -3.54
CA LEU A 101 15.27 3.63 -4.03
C LEU A 101 16.36 3.37 -2.99
N SER A 102 16.07 3.66 -1.71
CA SER A 102 17.03 3.41 -0.61
C SER A 102 17.36 1.92 -0.47
N GLN A 103 16.43 1.05 -0.79
CA GLN A 103 16.59 -0.41 -0.78
C GLN A 103 17.03 -0.97 -2.14
N LYS A 104 17.41 -0.11 -3.08
CA LYS A 104 17.92 -0.48 -4.41
C LYS A 104 16.92 -1.25 -5.27
N CYS A 105 15.64 -1.01 -5.08
CA CYS A 105 14.60 -1.56 -5.94
C CYS A 105 14.58 -0.83 -7.30
N LYS A 106 14.19 -1.55 -8.34
CA LYS A 106 14.07 -1.02 -9.71
C LYS A 106 12.68 -0.50 -10.01
N TYR A 107 11.66 -1.03 -9.33
CA TYR A 107 10.28 -0.60 -9.51
C TYR A 107 9.43 -0.86 -8.27
N VAL A 108 8.31 -0.15 -8.22
CA VAL A 108 7.25 -0.33 -7.23
C VAL A 108 6.02 -0.88 -7.94
N TRP A 109 5.36 -1.86 -7.33
CA TRP A 109 4.13 -2.41 -7.84
C TRP A 109 3.03 -2.42 -6.78
N SER A 110 1.80 -2.55 -7.20
CA SER A 110 0.65 -2.65 -6.32
C SER A 110 -0.50 -3.38 -7.00
N LEU A 111 -1.58 -3.59 -6.26
CA LEU A 111 -2.76 -4.29 -6.73
C LEU A 111 -4.01 -3.47 -6.37
N PRO A 112 -4.21 -2.29 -6.97
CA PRO A 112 -5.32 -1.41 -6.64
C PRO A 112 -6.67 -1.97 -7.09
N ARG A 113 -7.72 -1.53 -6.40
CA ARG A 113 -9.10 -1.69 -6.82
C ARG A 113 -9.38 -0.76 -8.00
N LYS A 114 -10.41 -1.09 -8.76
CA LYS A 114 -10.85 -0.31 -9.92
C LYS A 114 -11.06 1.17 -9.59
N THR A 115 -11.67 1.45 -8.45
CA THR A 115 -11.96 2.82 -7.98
C THR A 115 -10.69 3.62 -7.61
N ALA A 116 -9.58 2.95 -7.35
CA ALA A 116 -8.32 3.59 -6.95
C ALA A 116 -7.33 3.75 -8.11
N LEU A 117 -7.57 3.12 -9.26
CA LEU A 117 -6.60 3.09 -10.37
C LEU A 117 -6.16 4.49 -10.82
N ALA A 118 -7.10 5.44 -10.94
CA ALA A 118 -6.79 6.79 -11.40
C ALA A 118 -5.76 7.48 -10.50
N ALA A 119 -5.83 7.30 -9.19
CA ALA A 119 -4.87 7.87 -8.25
C ALA A 119 -3.46 7.26 -8.43
N TYR A 120 -3.39 5.96 -8.70
CA TYR A 120 -2.12 5.30 -8.99
C TYR A 120 -1.52 5.79 -10.32
N GLU A 121 -2.32 5.86 -11.37
CA GLU A 121 -1.89 6.34 -12.68
C GLU A 121 -1.40 7.79 -12.60
N ALA A 122 -2.09 8.64 -11.84
CA ALA A 122 -1.68 10.02 -11.60
C ALA A 122 -0.31 10.14 -10.92
N SER A 123 0.10 9.11 -10.17
CA SER A 123 1.43 9.05 -9.52
C SER A 123 2.48 8.33 -10.38
N GLY A 124 2.16 7.99 -11.61
CA GLY A 124 3.09 7.42 -12.57
C GLY A 124 3.06 5.89 -12.67
N PHE A 125 2.13 5.23 -12.00
CA PHE A 125 1.95 3.80 -12.18
C PHE A 125 1.28 3.50 -13.52
N VAL A 126 1.63 2.38 -14.11
CA VAL A 126 1.04 1.88 -15.36
C VAL A 126 0.38 0.53 -15.08
N LYS A 127 -0.84 0.37 -15.58
CA LYS A 127 -1.57 -0.90 -15.51
C LYS A 127 -0.83 -1.98 -16.31
N THR A 128 -0.54 -3.11 -15.67
CA THR A 128 0.24 -4.21 -16.26
C THR A 128 -0.52 -5.51 -16.42
N SER A 129 -1.79 -5.55 -16.02
CA SER A 129 -2.64 -6.73 -16.16
C SER A 129 -4.07 -6.34 -16.52
N ASP A 130 -4.87 -7.31 -16.95
CA ASP A 130 -6.32 -7.17 -16.99
C ASP A 130 -6.88 -7.11 -15.58
N TRP A 131 -8.19 -6.83 -15.48
CA TRP A 131 -8.89 -6.86 -14.21
C TRP A 131 -9.00 -8.30 -13.69
N LEU A 132 -8.60 -8.50 -12.45
CA LEU A 132 -8.66 -9.78 -11.75
C LEU A 132 -9.89 -9.78 -10.85
N GLU A 133 -10.87 -10.61 -11.16
CA GLU A 133 -12.07 -10.74 -10.34
C GLU A 133 -11.91 -11.88 -9.35
N THR A 134 -12.36 -11.66 -8.11
CA THR A 134 -12.44 -12.68 -7.07
C THR A 134 -13.87 -12.74 -6.55
N GLU A 135 -14.27 -13.88 -6.00
CA GLU A 135 -15.63 -14.08 -5.47
C GLU A 135 -16.00 -13.13 -4.32
N THR A 136 -15.00 -12.57 -3.64
CA THR A 136 -15.18 -11.85 -2.38
C THR A 136 -14.73 -10.40 -2.41
N SER A 137 -14.19 -9.90 -3.53
CA SER A 137 -13.67 -8.53 -3.59
C SER A 137 -13.95 -7.87 -4.93
N GLU A 138 -13.89 -6.53 -4.94
CA GLU A 138 -13.87 -5.77 -6.18
C GLU A 138 -12.72 -6.21 -7.08
N ALA A 139 -12.88 -6.00 -8.39
CA ALA A 139 -11.83 -6.26 -9.36
C ALA A 139 -10.58 -5.45 -9.04
N ASN A 140 -9.44 -6.10 -9.09
CA ASN A 140 -8.12 -5.52 -8.92
C ASN A 140 -7.31 -5.69 -10.19
N CYS A 141 -6.32 -4.84 -10.40
CA CYS A 141 -5.32 -5.06 -11.44
C CYS A 141 -3.92 -4.79 -10.90
N TYR A 142 -2.92 -5.40 -11.53
CA TYR A 142 -1.54 -5.06 -11.23
C TYR A 142 -1.17 -3.73 -11.88
N VAL A 143 -0.42 -2.93 -11.15
CA VAL A 143 0.19 -1.70 -11.64
C VAL A 143 1.66 -1.67 -11.26
N ARG A 144 2.47 -0.96 -12.04
CA ARG A 144 3.90 -0.85 -11.80
C ARG A 144 4.40 0.56 -12.14
N LYS A 145 5.34 1.04 -11.32
CA LYS A 145 6.09 2.27 -11.59
C LYS A 145 7.58 1.95 -11.62
N ILE A 146 8.20 2.22 -12.74
CA ILE A 146 9.66 2.14 -12.89
C ILE A 146 10.31 3.35 -12.19
N LEU A 147 11.28 3.08 -11.39
CA LEU A 147 12.03 4.10 -10.62
C LEU A 147 13.18 4.69 -11.42
#